data_59765c78d52a71f5060c024a0022c684
#
_entry.id   59765c78d52a71f5060c024a0022c684
#
_cell.length_a   1.000
_cell.length_b   1.000
_cell.length_c   1.000
_cell.angle_alpha   90.00
_cell.angle_beta   90.00
_cell.angle_gamma   90.00
#
_symmetry.space_group_name_H-M   'P 1'
#
loop_
_entity.id
_entity.type
_entity.pdbx_description
1 polymer ?
#
loop_
_entity_poly.entity_id
_entity_poly.type
_entity_poly.pdbx_seq_one_letter_code
_entity_poly.pdbx_strand_id
1 'polypeptide(L)' 'MKKTYKIDVDCANCANKMEEAAKNTAGVKDATVNFMMLKMIVEFKEGQDPKAVMKDVLANCKKVEDDCEIYL' A
#
# COMPACT_ATOMS: atom_id res chain seq x y z
N MET A 1 3.92 6.88 -12.40
CA MET A 1 4.40 7.70 -11.27
C MET A 1 4.50 6.82 -10.03
N LYS A 2 5.64 6.86 -9.35
CA LYS A 2 5.89 6.05 -8.17
C LYS A 2 6.03 6.94 -6.95
N LYS A 3 5.52 6.49 -5.81
CA LYS A 3 5.73 7.14 -4.53
C LYS A 3 6.05 6.10 -3.47
N THR A 4 6.85 6.47 -2.49
CA THR A 4 7.22 5.61 -1.38
C THR A 4 6.57 6.14 -0.11
N TYR A 5 5.94 5.24 0.65
CA TYR A 5 5.26 5.58 1.90
C TYR A 5 5.85 4.76 3.02
N LYS A 6 5.96 5.37 4.19
CA LYS A 6 6.32 4.66 5.39
C LYS A 6 5.10 3.87 5.89
N ILE A 7 5.32 2.64 6.31
CA ILE A 7 4.25 1.77 6.80
C ILE A 7 4.62 1.20 8.16
N ASP A 8 3.62 0.67 8.84
CA ASP A 8 3.81 -0.09 10.06
C ASP A 8 3.02 -1.39 9.95
N VAL A 9 3.68 -2.51 10.20
CA VAL A 9 3.09 -3.84 10.11
C VAL A 9 3.92 -4.80 10.96
N ASP A 10 3.24 -5.77 11.60
CA ASP A 10 3.86 -6.61 12.61
C ASP A 10 4.56 -7.86 12.07
N CYS A 11 4.24 -8.31 10.88
CA CYS A 11 4.83 -9.53 10.35
C CYS A 11 4.95 -9.52 8.83
N ALA A 12 5.86 -10.34 8.32
CA ALA A 12 6.10 -10.42 6.88
C ALA A 12 4.86 -10.91 6.11
N ASN A 13 4.12 -11.84 6.68
CA ASN A 13 2.92 -12.34 6.05
C ASN A 13 1.85 -11.24 5.95
N CYS A 14 1.75 -10.41 6.97
CA CYS A 14 0.85 -9.25 6.95
C CYS A 14 1.30 -8.22 5.90
N ALA A 15 2.61 -8.02 5.76
CA ALA A 15 3.15 -7.15 4.73
C ALA A 15 2.79 -7.65 3.33
N ASN A 16 2.83 -8.96 3.10
CA ASN A 16 2.42 -9.54 1.83
C ASN A 16 0.94 -9.30 1.54
N LYS A 17 0.10 -9.38 2.56
CA LYS A 17 -1.33 -9.08 2.42
C LYS A 17 -1.56 -7.61 2.04
N MET A 18 -0.81 -6.71 2.65
CA MET A 18 -0.87 -5.28 2.31
C MET A 18 -0.48 -5.06 0.86
N GLU A 19 0.59 -5.70 0.41
CA GLU A 19 1.06 -5.57 -0.96
C GLU A 19 -0.03 -6.03 -1.95
N GLU A 20 -0.62 -7.18 -1.67
CA GLU A 20 -1.67 -7.72 -2.52
C GLU A 20 -2.90 -6.82 -2.54
N ALA A 21 -3.32 -6.32 -1.38
CA ALA A 21 -4.44 -5.39 -1.29
C ALA A 21 -4.16 -4.10 -2.08
N ALA A 22 -2.94 -3.58 -1.98
CA ALA A 22 -2.55 -2.39 -2.74
C ALA A 22 -2.60 -2.65 -4.24
N LYS A 23 -2.08 -3.79 -4.69
CA LYS A 23 -2.10 -4.15 -6.12
C LYS A 23 -3.53 -4.26 -6.66
N ASN A 24 -4.46 -4.69 -5.84
CA ASN A 24 -5.85 -4.86 -6.23
C ASN A 24 -6.68 -3.57 -6.12
N THR A 25 -6.08 -2.49 -5.67
CA THR A 25 -6.77 -1.21 -5.56
C THR A 25 -6.85 -0.53 -6.93
N ALA A 26 -8.02 0.00 -7.27
CA ALA A 26 -8.20 0.74 -8.51
C ALA A 26 -7.28 1.96 -8.55
N GLY A 27 -6.62 2.19 -9.68
CA GLY A 27 -5.68 3.29 -9.85
C GLY A 27 -4.24 2.92 -9.54
N VAL A 28 -3.99 1.75 -8.95
CA VAL A 28 -2.64 1.24 -8.70
C VAL A 28 -2.20 0.36 -9.85
N LYS A 29 -1.06 0.69 -10.46
CA LYS A 29 -0.45 -0.13 -11.51
C LYS A 29 0.35 -1.27 -10.91
N ASP A 30 1.12 -0.97 -9.86
CA ASP A 30 1.94 -1.95 -9.16
C ASP A 30 2.22 -1.47 -7.74
N ALA A 31 2.53 -2.40 -6.86
CA ALA A 31 2.89 -2.06 -5.47
C ALA A 31 3.87 -3.08 -4.94
N THR A 32 4.82 -2.60 -4.13
CA THR A 32 5.83 -3.43 -3.48
C THR A 32 5.95 -3.01 -2.04
N VAL A 33 5.94 -3.98 -1.12
CA VAL A 33 6.14 -3.72 0.30
C VAL A 33 7.48 -4.28 0.72
N ASN A 34 8.29 -3.44 1.34
CA ASN A 34 9.55 -3.87 1.93
C ASN A 34 9.37 -3.95 3.44
N PHE A 35 9.22 -5.16 3.96
CA PHE A 35 9.00 -5.40 5.37
C PHE A 35 10.21 -5.01 6.22
N MET A 36 11.41 -5.26 5.71
CA MET A 36 12.65 -4.96 6.46
C MET A 36 12.82 -3.46 6.71
N MET A 37 12.41 -2.65 5.75
CA MET A 37 12.52 -1.19 5.84
C MET A 37 11.21 -0.51 6.22
N LEU A 38 10.13 -1.26 6.31
CA LEU A 38 8.77 -0.77 6.59
C LEU A 38 8.38 0.36 5.62
N LYS A 39 8.49 0.05 4.34
CA LYS A 39 8.16 0.99 3.27
C LYS A 39 7.31 0.32 2.22
N MET A 40 6.40 1.09 1.64
CA MET A 40 5.57 0.65 0.53
C MET A 40 5.84 1.55 -0.66
N ILE A 41 6.17 0.95 -1.79
CA ILE A 41 6.37 1.66 -3.04
C ILE A 41 5.17 1.38 -3.91
N VAL A 42 4.45 2.44 -4.29
CA VAL A 42 3.23 2.32 -5.09
C VAL A 42 3.44 3.02 -6.43
N GLU A 43 3.19 2.30 -7.52
CA GLU A 43 3.17 2.88 -8.85
C GLU A 43 1.72 3.12 -9.25
N PHE A 44 1.41 4.35 -9.61
CA PHE A 44 0.05 4.75 -9.96
C PHE A 44 -0.15 4.72 -11.46
N LYS A 45 -1.37 4.39 -11.88
CA LYS A 45 -1.75 4.48 -13.27
C LYS A 45 -1.77 5.94 -13.70
N GLU A 46 -1.59 6.16 -15.00
CA GLU A 46 -1.58 7.51 -15.55
C GLU A 46 -2.91 8.21 -15.28
N GLY A 47 -2.82 9.49 -14.92
CA GLY A 47 -4.01 10.30 -14.66
C GLY A 47 -4.64 10.12 -13.29
N GLN A 48 -4.06 9.32 -12.41
CA GLN A 48 -4.59 9.09 -11.07
C GLN A 48 -4.04 10.10 -10.07
N ASP A 49 -4.89 10.47 -9.10
CA ASP A 49 -4.47 11.30 -7.98
C ASP A 49 -3.90 10.39 -6.87
N PRO A 50 -2.60 10.48 -6.56
CA PRO A 50 -1.99 9.62 -5.54
C PRO A 50 -2.68 9.69 -4.19
N LYS A 51 -3.11 10.87 -3.77
CA LYS A 51 -3.77 11.03 -2.46
C LYS A 51 -5.08 10.27 -2.40
N ALA A 52 -5.89 10.38 -3.44
CA ALA A 52 -7.18 9.68 -3.50
C ALA A 52 -6.96 8.17 -3.57
N VAL A 53 -6.03 7.73 -4.42
CA VAL A 53 -5.73 6.30 -4.57
C VAL A 53 -5.19 5.72 -3.27
N MET A 54 -4.30 6.44 -2.58
CA MET A 54 -3.73 5.94 -1.32
C MET A 54 -4.75 5.82 -0.20
N LYS A 55 -5.77 6.65 -0.18
CA LYS A 55 -6.88 6.46 0.77
C LYS A 55 -7.57 5.12 0.55
N ASP A 56 -7.78 4.74 -0.69
CA ASP A 56 -8.38 3.45 -1.03
C ASP A 56 -7.43 2.30 -0.70
N VAL A 57 -6.12 2.48 -0.97
CA VAL A 57 -5.11 1.49 -0.62
C VAL A 57 -5.10 1.24 0.89
N LEU A 58 -5.11 2.30 1.68
CA LEU A 58 -5.12 2.17 3.14
C LEU A 58 -6.38 1.45 3.62
N ALA A 59 -7.54 1.81 3.08
CA ALA A 59 -8.80 1.17 3.44
C ALA A 59 -8.79 -0.32 3.10
N ASN A 60 -8.27 -0.68 1.93
CA ASN A 60 -8.17 -2.07 1.50
C ASN A 60 -7.17 -2.86 2.34
N CYS A 61 -6.04 -2.25 2.69
CA CYS A 61 -5.05 -2.89 3.56
C CYS A 61 -5.65 -3.17 4.94
N LYS A 62 -6.40 -2.24 5.49
CA LYS A 62 -7.04 -2.42 6.80
C LYS A 62 -8.14 -3.48 6.79
N LYS A 63 -8.74 -3.75 5.65
CA LYS A 63 -9.71 -4.83 5.51
C LYS A 63 -9.07 -6.22 5.65
N VAL A 64 -7.83 -6.36 5.19
CA VAL A 64 -7.12 -7.64 5.22
C VAL A 64 -6.22 -7.76 6.44
N GLU A 65 -5.81 -6.63 7.04
CA GLU A 65 -4.95 -6.59 8.22
C GLU A 65 -5.23 -5.33 9.03
N ASP A 66 -5.98 -5.46 10.13
CA ASP A 66 -6.41 -4.33 10.97
C ASP A 66 -5.23 -3.56 11.59
N ASP A 67 -4.15 -4.28 11.88
CA ASP A 67 -3.02 -3.72 12.62
C ASP A 67 -2.01 -3.00 11.74
N CYS A 68 -2.26 -2.93 10.42
CA CYS A 68 -1.35 -2.22 9.53
C CYS A 68 -1.64 -0.73 9.51
N GLU A 69 -0.62 0.05 9.14
CA GLU A 69 -0.74 1.49 8.99
C GLU A 69 0.08 1.95 7.79
N ILE A 70 -0.41 2.95 7.09
CA ILE A 70 0.33 3.62 6.02
C ILE A 70 0.35 5.10 6.36
N TYR A 71 1.53 5.67 6.48
CA TYR A 71 1.68 7.08 6.83
C TYR A 71 1.61 7.92 5.55
N LEU A 72 0.50 8.59 5.36
CA LEU A 72 0.22 9.39 4.18
C LEU A 72 0.58 10.86 4.36
#